data_e628355852de16bc5498152d269e5243
#
_entry.id   e628355852de16bc5498152d269e5243
#
_cell.length_a   1.000
_cell.length_b   1.000
_cell.length_c   1.000
_cell.angle_alpha   90.00
_cell.angle_beta   90.00
_cell.angle_gamma   90.00
#
_symmetry.space_group_name_H-M   'P 1'
#
loop_
_entity.id
_entity.type
_entity.pdbx_description
1 polymer ?
#
loop_
_entity_poly.entity_id
_entity_poly.type
_entity_poly.pdbx_seq_one_letter_code
_entity_poly.pdbx_strand_id
1 'polypeptide(L)'
;GEEYKMVKDHVSKAATLVEKTTTRFTVAVDCGLNSESILSLCRDTALPAESLTTACIVASYCGCTETLRNDIFDAVLPVIDSLSKLVQIAQEVTANKNVSLDDNKRFAVANGQVGAACKQLRRIPSSNKMCVKRRVLTAFKTIKDVCEEVNALIADYDEGCGSGGGDEAMMMGEDDEDDFFYDCTLSEEEYNRVKVCVRVFGMAVKSCQVFASILNN
;
A
#
# COMPACT_ATOMS: atom_id res chain seq x y z
N GLY A 1 -23.69 0.11 -10.84
CA GLY A 1 -24.22 -1.11 -10.68
C GLY A 1 -23.61 -2.26 -11.45
N GLU A 2 -24.39 -2.88 -12.29
CA GLU A 2 -23.97 -4.11 -13.03
C GLU A 2 -22.85 -3.80 -14.03
N GLU A 3 -22.91 -2.68 -14.72
CA GLU A 3 -21.88 -2.25 -15.67
C GLU A 3 -20.50 -2.20 -15.02
N TYR A 4 -20.38 -1.59 -13.85
CA TYR A 4 -19.11 -1.54 -13.13
C TYR A 4 -18.62 -2.94 -12.73
N LYS A 5 -19.53 -3.84 -12.34
CA LYS A 5 -19.18 -5.22 -11.99
C LYS A 5 -18.58 -5.96 -13.19
N MET A 6 -19.18 -5.80 -14.37
CA MET A 6 -18.64 -6.39 -15.61
C MET A 6 -17.24 -5.85 -15.93
N VAL A 7 -17.06 -4.54 -15.81
CA VAL A 7 -15.75 -3.93 -16.07
C VAL A 7 -14.71 -4.36 -15.04
N LYS A 8 -15.06 -4.46 -13.76
CA LYS A 8 -14.17 -5.00 -12.73
C LYS A 8 -13.74 -6.44 -13.04
N ASP A 9 -14.66 -7.28 -13.51
CA ASP A 9 -14.31 -8.64 -13.93
C ASP A 9 -13.34 -8.62 -15.12
N HIS A 10 -13.50 -7.67 -16.04
CA HIS A 10 -12.57 -7.49 -17.15
C HIS A 10 -11.19 -7.05 -16.70
N VAL A 11 -11.11 -6.07 -15.78
CA VAL A 11 -9.86 -5.65 -15.13
C VAL A 11 -9.16 -6.83 -14.46
N SER A 12 -9.91 -7.67 -13.74
CA SER A 12 -9.37 -8.85 -13.07
C SER A 12 -8.82 -9.90 -14.06
N LYS A 13 -9.51 -10.11 -15.19
CA LYS A 13 -9.05 -11.00 -16.26
C LYS A 13 -7.79 -10.44 -16.94
N ALA A 14 -7.77 -9.15 -17.23
CA ALA A 14 -6.61 -8.48 -17.83
C ALA A 14 -5.38 -8.54 -16.90
N ALA A 15 -5.56 -8.30 -15.60
CA ALA A 15 -4.50 -8.45 -14.60
C ALA A 15 -3.96 -9.89 -14.55
N THR A 16 -4.83 -10.90 -14.66
CA THR A 16 -4.43 -12.31 -14.72
C THR A 16 -3.62 -12.61 -15.99
N LEU A 17 -4.00 -12.01 -17.11
CA LEU A 17 -3.27 -12.18 -18.37
C LEU A 17 -1.89 -11.53 -18.30
N VAL A 18 -1.78 -10.30 -17.74
CA VAL A 18 -0.52 -9.63 -17.47
C VAL A 18 0.40 -10.53 -16.64
N GLU A 19 -0.09 -11.05 -15.51
CA GLU A 19 0.69 -11.90 -14.61
C GLU A 19 1.16 -13.18 -15.30
N LYS A 20 0.32 -13.83 -16.10
CA LYS A 20 0.69 -15.03 -16.87
C LYS A 20 1.76 -14.72 -17.92
N THR A 21 1.63 -13.59 -18.63
CA THR A 21 2.58 -13.21 -19.67
C THR A 21 3.92 -12.85 -19.05
N THR A 22 3.94 -12.11 -17.92
CA THR A 22 5.18 -11.74 -17.25
C THR A 22 5.89 -12.93 -16.61
N THR A 23 5.17 -13.95 -16.12
CA THR A 23 5.77 -15.19 -15.63
C THR A 23 6.60 -15.90 -16.71
N ARG A 24 6.21 -15.78 -18.00
CA ARG A 24 7.00 -16.34 -19.10
C ARG A 24 8.38 -15.69 -19.23
N PHE A 25 8.57 -14.44 -18.81
CA PHE A 25 9.87 -13.79 -18.80
C PHE A 25 10.84 -14.53 -17.88
N THR A 26 10.43 -14.87 -16.66
CA THR A 26 11.29 -15.58 -15.72
C THR A 26 11.69 -16.93 -16.29
N VAL A 27 10.72 -17.68 -16.82
CA VAL A 27 11.01 -18.98 -17.46
C VAL A 27 11.92 -18.83 -18.66
N ALA A 28 11.72 -17.80 -19.49
CA ALA A 28 12.53 -17.53 -20.66
C ALA A 28 13.98 -17.22 -20.29
N VAL A 29 14.19 -16.42 -19.26
CA VAL A 29 15.52 -16.05 -18.76
C VAL A 29 16.21 -17.25 -18.14
N ASP A 30 15.51 -18.04 -17.32
CA ASP A 30 16.05 -19.27 -16.69
C ASP A 30 16.46 -20.33 -17.72
N CYS A 31 15.74 -20.40 -18.84
CA CYS A 31 16.06 -21.29 -19.98
C CYS A 31 17.17 -20.77 -20.89
N GLY A 32 17.72 -19.58 -20.62
CA GLY A 32 18.79 -18.98 -21.44
C GLY A 32 18.31 -18.57 -22.83
N LEU A 33 17.07 -18.09 -22.97
CA LEU A 33 16.52 -17.65 -24.25
C LEU A 33 17.29 -16.46 -24.82
N ASN A 34 17.39 -16.45 -26.15
CA ASN A 34 18.06 -15.38 -26.91
C ASN A 34 17.30 -14.05 -26.86
N SER A 35 17.97 -12.97 -27.24
CA SER A 35 17.43 -11.62 -27.27
C SER A 35 16.13 -11.50 -28.07
N GLU A 36 15.97 -12.26 -29.14
CA GLU A 36 14.77 -12.24 -29.98
C GLU A 36 13.54 -12.79 -29.24
N SER A 37 13.71 -13.85 -28.49
CA SER A 37 12.65 -14.43 -27.66
C SER A 37 12.21 -13.46 -26.54
N ILE A 38 13.16 -12.78 -25.90
CA ILE A 38 12.86 -11.76 -24.89
C ILE A 38 12.06 -10.59 -25.50
N LEU A 39 12.46 -10.11 -26.67
CA LEU A 39 11.75 -9.06 -27.37
C LEU A 39 10.33 -9.49 -27.80
N SER A 40 10.15 -10.74 -28.22
CA SER A 40 8.83 -11.30 -28.49
C SER A 40 7.93 -11.28 -27.24
N LEU A 41 8.47 -11.68 -26.10
CA LEU A 41 7.75 -11.63 -24.81
C LEU A 41 7.37 -10.19 -24.40
N CYS A 42 8.25 -9.20 -24.65
CA CYS A 42 7.92 -7.80 -24.44
C CYS A 42 6.71 -7.37 -25.29
N ARG A 43 6.64 -7.78 -26.55
CA ARG A 43 5.48 -7.52 -27.43
C ARG A 43 4.23 -8.22 -26.92
N ASP A 44 4.35 -9.45 -26.45
CA ASP A 44 3.22 -10.22 -25.91
C ASP A 44 2.61 -9.58 -24.65
N THR A 45 3.36 -8.75 -23.91
CA THR A 45 2.82 -8.01 -22.76
C THR A 45 2.06 -6.73 -23.15
N ALA A 46 2.26 -6.21 -24.36
CA ALA A 46 1.63 -4.96 -24.80
C ALA A 46 0.10 -5.05 -24.81
N LEU A 47 -0.46 -6.08 -25.46
CA LEU A 47 -1.91 -6.29 -25.54
C LEU A 47 -2.59 -6.44 -24.16
N PRO A 48 -2.09 -7.27 -23.22
CA PRO A 48 -2.63 -7.33 -21.87
C PRO A 48 -2.55 -6.01 -21.13
N ALA A 49 -1.47 -5.25 -21.27
CA ALA A 49 -1.30 -3.95 -20.63
C ALA A 49 -2.28 -2.91 -21.21
N GLU A 50 -2.45 -2.88 -22.51
CA GLU A 50 -3.41 -2.01 -23.21
C GLU A 50 -4.84 -2.37 -22.81
N SER A 51 -5.20 -3.66 -22.79
CA SER A 51 -6.49 -4.16 -22.33
C SER A 51 -6.77 -3.76 -20.89
N LEU A 52 -5.77 -3.86 -20.00
CA LEU A 52 -5.88 -3.44 -18.62
C LEU A 52 -6.14 -1.94 -18.51
N THR A 53 -5.34 -1.13 -19.18
CA THR A 53 -5.47 0.33 -19.19
C THR A 53 -6.85 0.76 -19.71
N THR A 54 -7.28 0.19 -20.84
CA THR A 54 -8.59 0.45 -21.41
C THR A 54 -9.72 0.08 -20.45
N ALA A 55 -9.65 -1.10 -19.83
CA ALA A 55 -10.65 -1.54 -18.86
C ALA A 55 -10.75 -0.58 -17.66
N CYS A 56 -9.62 -0.06 -17.18
CA CYS A 56 -9.59 0.89 -16.06
C CYS A 56 -10.16 2.26 -16.47
N ILE A 57 -9.87 2.73 -17.67
CA ILE A 57 -10.49 3.95 -18.22
C ILE A 57 -12.02 3.77 -18.30
N VAL A 58 -12.49 2.68 -18.87
CA VAL A 58 -13.94 2.39 -18.96
C VAL A 58 -14.56 2.30 -17.57
N ALA A 59 -13.91 1.61 -16.61
CA ALA A 59 -14.38 1.52 -15.23
C ALA A 59 -14.59 2.91 -14.61
N SER A 60 -13.71 3.86 -14.89
CA SER A 60 -13.80 5.20 -14.34
C SER A 60 -15.00 6.02 -14.86
N TYR A 61 -15.59 5.63 -16.00
CA TYR A 61 -16.79 6.26 -16.57
C TYR A 61 -18.09 5.51 -16.25
N CYS A 62 -18.04 4.27 -15.71
CA CYS A 62 -19.22 3.45 -15.43
C CYS A 62 -19.91 3.80 -14.09
N GLY A 63 -20.19 5.09 -13.84
CA GLY A 63 -20.89 5.53 -12.63
C GLY A 63 -20.07 5.41 -11.35
N CYS A 64 -18.74 5.41 -11.46
CA CYS A 64 -17.84 5.46 -10.32
C CYS A 64 -17.85 6.84 -9.65
N THR A 65 -17.91 6.87 -8.31
CA THR A 65 -17.57 8.06 -7.55
C THR A 65 -16.10 8.40 -7.74
N GLU A 66 -15.74 9.66 -7.50
CA GLU A 66 -14.34 10.09 -7.53
C GLU A 66 -13.44 9.21 -6.65
N THR A 67 -13.93 8.86 -5.48
CA THR A 67 -13.23 7.98 -4.53
C THR A 67 -12.91 6.60 -5.12
N LEU A 68 -13.90 5.98 -5.77
CA LEU A 68 -13.70 4.67 -6.40
C LEU A 68 -12.79 4.78 -7.63
N ARG A 69 -12.90 5.88 -8.38
CA ARG A 69 -12.03 6.17 -9.52
C ARG A 69 -10.57 6.28 -9.09
N ASN A 70 -10.31 7.02 -8.02
CA ASN A 70 -8.96 7.15 -7.47
C ASN A 70 -8.43 5.79 -6.99
N ASP A 71 -9.24 4.98 -6.30
CA ASP A 71 -8.83 3.61 -5.90
C ASP A 71 -8.47 2.72 -7.11
N ILE A 72 -9.14 2.90 -8.26
CA ILE A 72 -8.81 2.20 -9.51
C ILE A 72 -7.46 2.67 -10.04
N PHE A 73 -7.24 3.99 -10.15
CA PHE A 73 -5.99 4.54 -10.67
C PHE A 73 -4.81 4.20 -9.77
N ASP A 74 -4.97 4.33 -8.45
CA ASP A 74 -3.93 4.00 -7.47
C ASP A 74 -3.54 2.51 -7.52
N ALA A 75 -4.47 1.64 -7.91
CA ALA A 75 -4.19 0.22 -8.06
C ALA A 75 -3.60 -0.15 -9.43
N VAL A 76 -3.86 0.62 -10.48
CA VAL A 76 -3.36 0.37 -11.85
C VAL A 76 -1.96 0.90 -12.06
N LEU A 77 -1.67 2.10 -11.57
CA LEU A 77 -0.35 2.73 -11.74
C LEU A 77 0.81 1.82 -11.33
N PRO A 78 0.79 1.15 -10.15
CA PRO A 78 1.86 0.23 -9.80
C PRO A 78 2.04 -0.95 -10.75
N VAL A 79 0.97 -1.39 -11.43
CA VAL A 79 1.08 -2.47 -12.45
C VAL A 79 1.83 -1.96 -13.66
N ILE A 80 1.46 -0.78 -14.17
CA ILE A 80 2.10 -0.17 -15.34
C ILE A 80 3.56 0.16 -15.04
N ASP A 81 3.86 0.74 -13.88
CA ASP A 81 5.22 1.06 -13.47
C ASP A 81 6.10 -0.19 -13.36
N SER A 82 5.56 -1.26 -12.77
CA SER A 82 6.28 -2.53 -12.63
C SER A 82 6.51 -3.20 -13.98
N LEU A 83 5.54 -3.14 -14.90
CA LEU A 83 5.70 -3.62 -16.26
C LEU A 83 6.75 -2.81 -17.02
N SER A 84 6.73 -1.49 -16.90
CA SER A 84 7.73 -0.62 -17.54
C SER A 84 9.15 -0.96 -17.07
N LYS A 85 9.34 -1.18 -15.77
CA LYS A 85 10.62 -1.63 -15.20
C LYS A 85 11.05 -3.00 -15.74
N LEU A 86 10.11 -3.95 -15.83
CA LEU A 86 10.40 -5.28 -16.36
C LEU A 86 10.86 -5.20 -17.83
N VAL A 87 10.18 -4.40 -18.67
CA VAL A 87 10.55 -4.19 -20.07
C VAL A 87 11.90 -3.48 -20.18
N GLN A 88 12.17 -2.49 -19.33
CA GLN A 88 13.46 -1.81 -19.30
C GLN A 88 14.62 -2.77 -18.99
N ILE A 89 14.45 -3.63 -17.96
CA ILE A 89 15.44 -4.67 -17.64
C ILE A 89 15.65 -5.60 -18.85
N ALA A 90 14.56 -6.01 -19.52
CA ALA A 90 14.65 -6.83 -20.74
C ALA A 90 15.47 -6.14 -21.84
N GLN A 91 15.27 -4.85 -22.07
CA GLN A 91 16.04 -4.09 -23.05
C GLN A 91 17.52 -3.98 -22.68
N GLU A 92 17.84 -3.72 -21.41
CA GLU A 92 19.24 -3.64 -20.93
C GLU A 92 19.96 -4.97 -21.13
N VAL A 93 19.31 -6.09 -20.76
CA VAL A 93 19.89 -7.43 -20.89
C VAL A 93 20.08 -7.82 -22.37
N THR A 94 19.11 -7.50 -23.23
CA THR A 94 19.24 -7.79 -24.68
C THR A 94 20.36 -6.98 -25.35
N ALA A 95 20.63 -5.76 -24.86
CA ALA A 95 21.74 -4.95 -25.37
C ALA A 95 23.12 -5.51 -24.99
N ASN A 96 23.24 -6.18 -23.86
CA ASN A 96 24.52 -6.66 -23.28
C ASN A 96 24.99 -8.04 -23.78
N LYS A 97 24.26 -8.69 -24.68
CA LYS A 97 24.58 -10.01 -25.32
C LYS A 97 24.83 -11.20 -24.38
N ASN A 98 25.13 -10.99 -23.11
CA ASN A 98 25.38 -12.03 -22.12
C ASN A 98 24.48 -11.78 -20.90
N VAL A 99 23.56 -12.70 -20.67
CA VAL A 99 22.70 -12.67 -19.45
C VAL A 99 23.55 -13.12 -18.27
N SER A 100 23.67 -12.27 -17.25
CA SER A 100 24.38 -12.58 -16.01
C SER A 100 23.46 -13.19 -14.96
N LEU A 101 24.05 -13.84 -13.95
CA LEU A 101 23.28 -14.34 -12.80
C LEU A 101 22.56 -13.20 -12.05
N ASP A 102 23.12 -12.00 -12.09
CA ASP A 102 22.52 -10.80 -11.46
C ASP A 102 21.32 -10.30 -12.25
N ASP A 103 21.35 -10.39 -13.57
CA ASP A 103 20.20 -10.06 -14.42
C ASP A 103 19.02 -10.99 -14.15
N ASN A 104 19.26 -12.29 -13.93
CA ASN A 104 18.20 -13.24 -13.56
C ASN A 104 17.53 -12.84 -12.24
N LYS A 105 18.28 -12.41 -11.24
CA LYS A 105 17.72 -11.89 -9.97
C LYS A 105 16.90 -10.62 -10.19
N ARG A 106 17.39 -9.69 -10.99
CA ARG A 106 16.67 -8.45 -11.34
C ARG A 106 15.34 -8.76 -12.02
N PHE A 107 15.30 -9.71 -12.96
CA PHE A 107 14.07 -10.18 -13.59
C PHE A 107 13.09 -10.80 -12.59
N ALA A 108 13.57 -11.69 -11.72
CA ALA A 108 12.74 -12.34 -10.71
C ALA A 108 12.09 -11.32 -9.76
N VAL A 109 12.85 -10.32 -9.31
CA VAL A 109 12.35 -9.23 -8.46
C VAL A 109 11.31 -8.40 -9.20
N ALA A 110 11.59 -7.96 -10.43
CA ALA A 110 10.67 -7.16 -11.23
C ALA A 110 9.36 -7.92 -11.53
N ASN A 111 9.45 -9.21 -11.90
CA ASN A 111 8.28 -10.05 -12.10
C ASN A 111 7.46 -10.23 -10.82
N GLY A 112 8.13 -10.40 -9.67
CA GLY A 112 7.48 -10.45 -8.36
C GLY A 112 6.71 -9.16 -8.05
N GLN A 113 7.26 -7.99 -8.40
CA GLN A 113 6.60 -6.69 -8.26
C GLN A 113 5.33 -6.60 -9.12
N VAL A 114 5.38 -7.04 -10.39
CA VAL A 114 4.18 -7.10 -11.25
C VAL A 114 3.11 -8.00 -10.65
N GLY A 115 3.47 -9.19 -10.19
CA GLY A 115 2.53 -10.11 -9.54
C GLY A 115 1.90 -9.53 -8.28
N ALA A 116 2.68 -8.85 -7.44
CA ALA A 116 2.18 -8.16 -6.24
C ALA A 116 1.21 -7.02 -6.60
N ALA A 117 1.55 -6.20 -7.60
CA ALA A 117 0.70 -5.12 -8.09
C ALA A 117 -0.63 -5.67 -8.69
N CYS A 118 -0.57 -6.73 -9.49
CA CYS A 118 -1.77 -7.40 -10.03
C CYS A 118 -2.67 -7.97 -8.91
N LYS A 119 -2.11 -8.49 -7.84
CA LYS A 119 -2.87 -8.94 -6.66
C LYS A 119 -3.60 -7.78 -5.97
N GLN A 120 -2.95 -6.63 -5.84
CA GLN A 120 -3.58 -5.42 -5.28
C GLN A 120 -4.70 -4.92 -6.18
N LEU A 121 -4.49 -4.88 -7.49
CA LEU A 121 -5.50 -4.49 -8.46
C LEU A 121 -6.78 -5.34 -8.36
N ARG A 122 -6.68 -6.64 -8.13
CA ARG A 122 -7.85 -7.51 -7.93
C ARG A 122 -8.66 -7.19 -6.66
N ARG A 123 -8.07 -6.46 -5.71
CA ARG A 123 -8.71 -6.04 -4.45
C ARG A 123 -9.50 -4.75 -4.56
N ILE A 124 -9.63 -4.15 -5.75
CA ILE A 124 -10.45 -2.96 -5.95
C ILE A 124 -11.88 -3.23 -5.44
N PRO A 125 -12.50 -2.27 -4.72
CA PRO A 125 -13.87 -2.41 -4.24
C PRO A 125 -14.85 -2.74 -5.38
N SER A 126 -15.88 -3.53 -5.11
CA SER A 126 -16.86 -3.93 -6.12
C SER A 126 -17.98 -2.92 -6.34
N SER A 127 -18.03 -1.84 -5.55
CA SER A 127 -19.02 -0.77 -5.67
C SER A 127 -18.59 0.48 -4.92
N ASN A 128 -19.24 1.61 -5.22
CA ASN A 128 -19.07 2.86 -4.47
C ASN A 128 -19.30 2.66 -2.96
N LYS A 129 -20.36 1.91 -2.58
CA LYS A 129 -20.66 1.58 -1.19
C LYS A 129 -19.48 0.85 -0.51
N MET A 130 -18.91 -0.15 -1.18
CA MET A 130 -17.77 -0.90 -0.65
C MET A 130 -16.51 -0.05 -0.55
N CYS A 131 -16.29 0.88 -1.49
CA CYS A 131 -15.19 1.83 -1.45
C CYS A 131 -15.28 2.74 -0.21
N VAL A 132 -16.44 3.36 0.00
CA VAL A 132 -16.69 4.22 1.18
C VAL A 132 -16.53 3.42 2.48
N LYS A 133 -17.12 2.21 2.54
CA LYS A 133 -16.99 1.33 3.71
C LYS A 133 -15.53 1.02 4.03
N ARG A 134 -14.71 0.71 3.02
CA ARG A 134 -13.28 0.44 3.20
C ARG A 134 -12.56 1.65 3.77
N ARG A 135 -12.82 2.85 3.25
CA ARG A 135 -12.19 4.09 3.76
C ARG A 135 -12.59 4.41 5.18
N VAL A 136 -13.89 4.25 5.51
CA VAL A 136 -14.38 4.43 6.90
C VAL A 136 -13.71 3.45 7.85
N LEU A 137 -13.60 2.18 7.47
CA LEU A 137 -12.92 1.17 8.30
C LEU A 137 -11.42 1.44 8.46
N THR A 138 -10.75 1.93 7.40
CA THR A 138 -9.34 2.32 7.49
C THR A 138 -9.16 3.50 8.42
N ALA A 139 -9.98 4.57 8.26
CA ALA A 139 -9.95 5.73 9.16
C ALA A 139 -10.24 5.34 10.62
N PHE A 140 -11.24 4.48 10.83
CA PHE A 140 -11.55 3.95 12.16
C PHE A 140 -10.36 3.25 12.80
N LYS A 141 -9.66 2.38 12.03
CA LYS A 141 -8.49 1.68 12.54
C LYS A 141 -7.38 2.67 12.91
N THR A 142 -7.04 3.59 12.00
CA THR A 142 -6.00 4.60 12.25
C THR A 142 -6.31 5.44 13.50
N ILE A 143 -7.56 5.92 13.64
CA ILE A 143 -7.96 6.72 14.82
C ILE A 143 -7.88 5.87 16.09
N LYS A 144 -8.26 4.60 16.02
CA LYS A 144 -8.19 3.68 17.16
C LYS A 144 -6.74 3.44 17.59
N ASP A 145 -5.85 3.17 16.63
CA ASP A 145 -4.42 2.95 16.88
C ASP A 145 -3.81 4.19 17.55
N VAL A 146 -4.09 5.40 17.03
CA VAL A 146 -3.66 6.68 17.66
C VAL A 146 -4.24 6.86 19.05
N CYS A 147 -5.52 6.50 19.27
CA CYS A 147 -6.12 6.55 20.62
C CYS A 147 -5.40 5.64 21.62
N GLU A 148 -5.01 4.45 21.18
CA GLU A 148 -4.28 3.49 22.03
C GLU A 148 -2.90 4.03 22.40
N GLU A 149 -2.16 4.59 21.43
CA GLU A 149 -0.86 5.23 21.66
C GLU A 149 -0.95 6.43 22.61
N VAL A 150 -1.93 7.30 22.41
CA VAL A 150 -2.12 8.49 23.25
C VAL A 150 -2.58 8.11 24.66
N ASN A 151 -3.41 7.06 24.80
CA ASN A 151 -3.79 6.55 26.13
C ASN A 151 -2.59 5.94 26.88
N ALA A 152 -1.67 5.28 26.17
CA ALA A 152 -0.43 4.78 26.76
C ALA A 152 0.42 5.92 27.33
N LEU A 153 0.60 7.01 26.56
CA LEU A 153 1.33 8.21 27.04
C LEU A 153 0.69 8.85 28.28
N ILE A 154 -0.65 8.85 28.39
CA ILE A 154 -1.35 9.33 29.58
C ILE A 154 -1.08 8.41 30.78
N ALA A 155 -1.12 7.09 30.56
CA ALA A 155 -0.88 6.13 31.61
C ALA A 155 0.56 6.25 32.17
N ASP A 156 1.55 6.37 31.27
CA ASP A 156 2.94 6.56 31.63
C ASP A 156 3.15 7.85 32.47
N TYR A 157 2.47 8.93 32.09
CA TYR A 157 2.51 10.19 32.85
C TYR A 157 1.86 10.04 34.23
N ASP A 158 0.68 9.39 34.33
CA ASP A 158 -0.03 9.18 35.58
C ASP A 158 0.78 8.29 36.55
N GLU A 159 1.50 7.28 36.03
CA GLU A 159 2.40 6.43 36.81
C GLU A 159 3.67 7.17 37.25
N GLY A 160 4.26 7.98 36.37
CA GLY A 160 5.47 8.77 36.66
C GLY A 160 5.24 9.89 37.68
N CYS A 161 4.10 10.59 37.63
CA CYS A 161 3.75 11.62 38.63
C CYS A 161 3.41 11.08 40.00
N GLY A 162 3.00 9.79 40.10
CA GLY A 162 2.71 9.13 41.39
C GLY A 162 3.95 8.73 42.18
N SER A 163 5.13 8.73 41.59
CA SER A 163 6.42 8.31 42.17
C SER A 163 7.37 9.46 42.51
N GLY A 164 6.97 10.72 42.35
CA GLY A 164 7.81 11.88 42.54
C GLY A 164 8.00 12.33 43.96
N GLY A 165 8.86 11.65 44.73
CA GLY A 165 9.35 12.03 46.04
C GLY A 165 10.73 11.44 46.27
N GLY A 166 11.75 11.88 45.52
CA GLY A 166 13.12 11.44 45.73
C GLY A 166 14.10 12.31 44.98
N ASP A 167 14.63 13.33 45.71
CA ASP A 167 15.89 13.97 45.36
C ASP A 167 16.98 12.90 45.19
N GLU A 168 17.33 12.52 43.99
CA GLU A 168 18.62 11.89 43.73
C GLU A 168 19.36 12.62 42.63
N ALA A 169 20.49 13.16 43.14
CA ALA A 169 21.46 13.95 42.44
C ALA A 169 22.01 13.26 41.19
N MET A 170 22.19 14.09 40.17
CA MET A 170 23.01 13.85 38.99
C MET A 170 24.34 13.14 39.36
N MET A 171 24.53 11.95 38.79
CA MET A 171 25.87 11.48 38.46
C MET A 171 26.03 11.58 36.95
N MET A 172 26.87 12.56 36.56
CA MET A 172 27.42 12.65 35.22
C MET A 172 28.21 11.37 34.95
N GLY A 173 27.74 10.55 33.99
CA GLY A 173 28.53 9.57 33.28
C GLY A 173 28.79 10.12 31.89
N GLU A 174 30.05 10.42 31.61
CA GLU A 174 30.57 10.74 30.28
C GLU A 174 30.57 9.48 29.44
N ASP A 175 30.35 9.68 28.11
CA ASP A 175 30.54 8.73 27.02
C ASP A 175 29.43 7.69 26.83
N ASP A 176 28.44 8.04 25.96
CA ASP A 176 28.08 7.23 24.80
C ASP A 176 27.16 8.06 23.85
N GLU A 177 27.74 8.50 22.73
CA GLU A 177 27.03 9.07 21.61
C GLU A 177 26.18 7.96 20.99
N ASP A 178 24.86 8.07 21.03
CA ASP A 178 23.84 7.56 20.09
C ASP A 178 22.51 7.11 20.72
N ASP A 179 22.27 7.30 22.01
CA ASP A 179 20.93 7.07 22.57
C ASP A 179 20.18 8.40 22.72
N PHE A 180 19.61 8.90 21.60
CA PHE A 180 18.62 9.97 21.62
C PHE A 180 17.31 9.40 22.19
N PHE A 181 17.34 8.93 23.43
CA PHE A 181 16.12 8.71 24.20
C PHE A 181 15.51 10.09 24.42
N TYR A 182 14.52 10.42 23.59
CA TYR A 182 13.57 11.46 23.92
C TYR A 182 12.91 11.06 25.24
N ASP A 183 13.40 11.64 26.33
CA ASP A 183 12.69 11.64 27.61
C ASP A 183 11.41 12.49 27.38
N CYS A 184 10.39 11.85 26.81
CA CYS A 184 9.11 12.46 26.49
C CYS A 184 8.25 12.55 27.75
N THR A 185 8.77 13.17 28.80
CA THR A 185 7.95 13.57 29.94
C THR A 185 7.07 14.74 29.49
N LEU A 186 5.77 14.48 29.36
CA LEU A 186 4.81 15.52 29.06
C LEU A 186 4.81 16.57 30.17
N SER A 187 4.79 17.85 29.81
CA SER A 187 4.46 18.91 30.75
C SER A 187 2.98 18.83 31.15
N GLU A 188 2.62 19.41 32.30
CA GLU A 188 1.23 19.45 32.76
C GLU A 188 0.28 20.07 31.72
N GLU A 189 0.75 21.08 30.99
CA GLU A 189 -0.04 21.70 29.91
C GLU A 189 -0.25 20.77 28.73
N GLU A 190 0.79 20.05 28.31
CA GLU A 190 0.72 19.05 27.23
C GLU A 190 -0.17 17.87 27.63
N TYR A 191 -0.05 17.39 28.86
CA TYR A 191 -0.93 16.34 29.40
C TYR A 191 -2.39 16.73 29.35
N ASN A 192 -2.73 17.96 29.74
CA ASN A 192 -4.11 18.44 29.65
C ASN A 192 -4.60 18.56 28.21
N ARG A 193 -3.73 18.97 27.27
CA ARG A 193 -4.04 19.00 25.84
C ARG A 193 -4.27 17.59 25.29
N VAL A 194 -3.43 16.63 25.67
CA VAL A 194 -3.55 15.24 25.26
C VAL A 194 -4.87 14.62 25.74
N LYS A 195 -5.30 14.88 26.97
CA LYS A 195 -6.64 14.45 27.47
C LYS A 195 -7.80 14.99 26.64
N VAL A 196 -7.70 16.22 26.16
CA VAL A 196 -8.72 16.79 25.25
C VAL A 196 -8.70 16.06 23.91
N CYS A 197 -7.52 15.78 23.35
CA CYS A 197 -7.36 15.03 22.11
C CYS A 197 -8.01 13.64 22.18
N VAL A 198 -7.81 12.90 23.26
CA VAL A 198 -8.44 11.58 23.48
C VAL A 198 -9.96 11.65 23.44
N ARG A 199 -10.56 12.69 24.03
CA ARG A 199 -12.02 12.89 23.96
C ARG A 199 -12.49 13.14 22.52
N VAL A 200 -11.77 13.94 21.75
CA VAL A 200 -12.07 14.21 20.34
C VAL A 200 -11.95 12.94 19.51
N PHE A 201 -10.86 12.19 19.67
CA PHE A 201 -10.68 10.91 18.98
C PHE A 201 -11.76 9.90 19.39
N GLY A 202 -12.14 9.81 20.65
CA GLY A 202 -13.24 8.98 21.11
C GLY A 202 -14.58 9.30 20.45
N MET A 203 -14.87 10.58 20.20
CA MET A 203 -16.04 11.00 19.41
C MET A 203 -15.92 10.60 17.95
N ALA A 204 -14.75 10.77 17.35
CA ALA A 204 -14.49 10.36 15.97
C ALA A 204 -14.65 8.83 15.78
N VAL A 205 -14.16 8.03 16.72
CA VAL A 205 -14.36 6.57 16.74
C VAL A 205 -15.85 6.22 16.75
N LYS A 206 -16.64 6.83 17.64
CA LYS A 206 -18.10 6.61 17.69
C LYS A 206 -18.79 6.99 16.39
N SER A 207 -18.41 8.11 15.80
CA SER A 207 -18.93 8.56 14.51
C SER A 207 -18.64 7.55 13.40
N CYS A 208 -17.41 7.04 13.31
CA CYS A 208 -17.05 5.99 12.35
C CYS A 208 -17.85 4.70 12.56
N GLN A 209 -18.14 4.31 13.81
CA GLN A 209 -18.97 3.14 14.11
C GLN A 209 -20.41 3.32 13.63
N VAL A 210 -21.00 4.50 13.83
CA VAL A 210 -22.34 4.82 13.32
C VAL A 210 -22.36 4.78 11.80
N PHE A 211 -21.40 5.40 11.13
CA PHE A 211 -21.30 5.34 9.66
C PHE A 211 -21.13 3.90 9.16
N ALA A 212 -20.29 3.09 9.80
CA ALA A 212 -20.10 1.69 9.44
C ALA A 212 -21.40 0.88 9.60
N SER A 213 -22.20 1.15 10.62
CA SER A 213 -23.51 0.49 10.81
C SER A 213 -24.52 0.86 9.72
N ILE A 214 -24.59 2.14 9.33
CA ILE A 214 -25.46 2.62 8.23
C ILE A 214 -25.06 1.97 6.90
N LEU A 215 -23.77 1.80 6.66
CA LEU A 215 -23.27 1.16 5.43
C LEU A 215 -23.47 -0.37 5.40
N ASN A 216 -23.81 -1.00 6.52
CA ASN A 216 -24.12 -2.44 6.57
C ASN A 216 -25.59 -2.75 6.26
N ASN A 217 -26.47 -1.79 6.48
CA ASN A 217 -27.89 -1.88 6.11
C ASN A 217 -28.09 -1.46 4.64
#